data_41348277fbba26be199d7969509296dc
#
_entry.id   41348277fbba26be199d7969509296dc
#
_cell.length_a   1.000
_cell.length_b   1.000
_cell.length_c   1.000
_cell.angle_alpha   90.00
_cell.angle_beta   90.00
_cell.angle_gamma   90.00
#
_symmetry.space_group_name_H-M   'P 1'
#
loop_
_entity.id
_entity.type
_entity.pdbx_description
1 polymer ?
#
loop_
_entity_poly.entity_id
_entity_poly.type
_entity_poly.pdbx_seq_one_letter_code
_entity_poly.pdbx_strand_id
1 'polypeptide(L)'
;GVISDLRIETASQAPRATTTLNQTFNLNSTNTVPATWQGAYDTSIAGAADPLNPTAAEIAAAEAAANAAFDPGDPTTYNSSTSTNVYDSQGNAHVLTQYFVKTGANQWQMNVLIDGRNPADPTSTVPYSMEVGFTASGQLDTSSLVSSPSFTVDANGRFTLNDWVPAASDGGTPPVWSGNGADANATGILVDLRSSTQFSSSFAVNSVSQDGYTTGQLSGLEIDDTGVIFARFV
;
A
#
# COMPACT_ATOMS: atom_id res chain seq x y z
N GLY A 1 -3.44 -16.70 -55.00
CA GLY A 1 -3.85 -16.41 -53.62
C GLY A 1 -4.69 -15.17 -53.54
N VAL A 2 -5.66 -15.14 -52.65
CA VAL A 2 -6.47 -13.96 -52.42
C VAL A 2 -5.70 -13.03 -51.49
N ILE A 3 -5.44 -11.80 -51.96
CA ILE A 3 -4.87 -10.75 -51.14
C ILE A 3 -6.02 -10.08 -50.43
N SER A 4 -6.02 -10.10 -49.10
CA SER A 4 -6.97 -9.36 -48.27
C SER A 4 -6.26 -8.27 -47.51
N ASP A 5 -6.94 -7.14 -47.34
CA ASP A 5 -6.41 -6.02 -46.58
C ASP A 5 -6.32 -6.36 -45.10
N LEU A 6 -5.18 -6.06 -44.48
CA LEU A 6 -5.03 -6.13 -43.05
C LEU A 6 -5.70 -4.91 -42.42
N ARG A 7 -6.72 -5.13 -41.58
CA ARG A 7 -7.38 -4.07 -40.82
C ARG A 7 -6.93 -4.12 -39.38
N ILE A 8 -6.59 -2.95 -38.85
CA ILE A 8 -6.24 -2.75 -37.44
C ILE A 8 -7.18 -1.71 -36.87
N GLU A 9 -7.91 -2.11 -35.83
CA GLU A 9 -8.78 -1.18 -35.14
C GLU A 9 -7.95 -0.22 -34.27
N THR A 10 -8.28 1.07 -34.35
CA THR A 10 -7.60 2.15 -33.61
C THR A 10 -8.41 2.61 -32.39
N ALA A 11 -9.41 1.84 -31.97
CA ALA A 11 -10.22 2.14 -30.81
C ALA A 11 -9.35 2.18 -29.54
N SER A 12 -9.73 3.02 -28.56
CA SER A 12 -9.10 3.06 -27.25
C SER A 12 -9.22 1.72 -26.54
N GLN A 13 -8.15 1.28 -25.92
CA GLN A 13 -8.17 0.11 -25.05
C GLN A 13 -8.90 0.47 -23.73
N ALA A 14 -9.78 -0.44 -23.28
CA ALA A 14 -10.44 -0.28 -21.99
C ALA A 14 -9.42 -0.29 -20.84
N PRO A 15 -9.60 0.51 -19.80
CA PRO A 15 -8.73 0.48 -18.64
C PRO A 15 -8.87 -0.81 -17.84
N ARG A 16 -7.88 -1.09 -17.03
CA ARG A 16 -7.90 -2.20 -16.08
C ARG A 16 -7.63 -1.70 -14.68
N ALA A 17 -8.55 -1.98 -13.75
CA ALA A 17 -8.33 -1.70 -12.34
C ALA A 17 -7.20 -2.58 -11.78
N THR A 18 -6.42 -2.04 -10.86
CA THR A 18 -5.38 -2.79 -10.16
C THR A 18 -5.99 -3.87 -9.29
N THR A 19 -5.54 -5.12 -9.44
CA THR A 19 -5.95 -6.26 -8.63
C THR A 19 -4.78 -6.89 -7.87
N THR A 20 -3.55 -6.64 -8.30
CA THR A 20 -2.34 -7.16 -7.66
C THR A 20 -1.29 -6.09 -7.51
N LEU A 21 -0.54 -6.17 -6.42
CA LEU A 21 0.62 -5.32 -6.13
C LEU A 21 1.71 -6.21 -5.54
N ASN A 22 2.79 -6.39 -6.29
CA ASN A 22 3.94 -7.18 -5.86
C ASN A 22 5.11 -6.25 -5.59
N GLN A 23 5.68 -6.35 -4.40
CA GLN A 23 6.76 -5.49 -3.96
C GLN A 23 7.83 -6.29 -3.25
N THR A 24 9.09 -5.92 -3.48
CA THR A 24 10.23 -6.36 -2.69
C THR A 24 10.96 -5.14 -2.20
N PHE A 25 11.02 -4.94 -0.89
CA PHE A 25 11.73 -3.83 -0.28
C PHE A 25 12.61 -4.32 0.88
N ASN A 26 13.57 -3.49 1.24
CA ASN A 26 14.36 -3.65 2.45
C ASN A 26 14.03 -2.54 3.44
N LEU A 27 13.66 -2.93 4.66
CA LEU A 27 13.56 -2.02 5.80
C LEU A 27 14.88 -2.04 6.57
N ASN A 28 15.40 -0.86 6.91
CA ASN A 28 16.68 -0.75 7.59
C ASN A 28 16.58 -1.23 9.04
N SER A 29 17.24 -2.34 9.35
CA SER A 29 17.23 -2.93 10.69
C SER A 29 17.85 -2.01 11.76
N THR A 30 18.65 -1.04 11.35
CA THR A 30 19.30 -0.08 12.27
C THR A 30 18.44 1.14 12.56
N ASN A 31 17.26 1.27 11.94
CA ASN A 31 16.34 2.33 12.28
C ASN A 31 15.90 2.22 13.74
N THR A 32 15.67 3.39 14.34
CA THR A 32 15.12 3.50 15.69
C THR A 32 13.61 3.65 15.65
N VAL A 33 12.95 3.26 16.73
CA VAL A 33 11.52 3.54 16.91
C VAL A 33 11.34 5.07 16.96
N PRO A 34 10.41 5.66 16.20
CA PRO A 34 10.17 7.09 16.26
C PRO A 34 9.83 7.56 17.68
N ALA A 35 10.41 8.68 18.10
CA ALA A 35 10.21 9.20 19.45
C ALA A 35 8.74 9.52 19.75
N THR A 36 7.97 9.95 18.77
CA THR A 36 6.53 10.19 18.90
C THR A 36 5.77 8.91 19.20
N TRP A 37 6.11 7.81 18.53
CA TRP A 37 5.50 6.51 18.80
C TRP A 37 5.86 6.02 20.20
N GLN A 38 7.16 6.01 20.51
CA GLN A 38 7.66 5.54 21.81
C GLN A 38 7.12 6.39 22.97
N GLY A 39 7.09 7.70 22.80
CA GLY A 39 6.57 8.61 23.82
C GLY A 39 5.10 8.43 24.12
N ALA A 40 4.27 8.23 23.10
CA ALA A 40 2.84 7.94 23.28
C ALA A 40 2.62 6.58 23.95
N TYR A 41 3.40 5.57 23.54
CA TYR A 41 3.38 4.25 24.18
C TYR A 41 3.73 4.34 25.68
N ASP A 42 4.86 4.96 25.99
CA ASP A 42 5.36 5.11 27.37
C ASP A 42 4.38 5.90 28.25
N THR A 43 3.78 6.94 27.71
CA THR A 43 2.78 7.75 28.43
C THR A 43 1.54 6.91 28.76
N SER A 44 1.08 6.08 27.83
CA SER A 44 -0.06 5.19 28.05
C SER A 44 0.27 4.12 29.12
N ILE A 45 1.44 3.52 29.05
CA ILE A 45 1.89 2.52 30.05
C ILE A 45 2.03 3.14 31.44
N ALA A 46 2.52 4.37 31.54
CA ALA A 46 2.63 5.08 32.82
C ALA A 46 1.27 5.31 33.50
N GLY A 47 0.19 5.34 32.74
CA GLY A 47 -1.18 5.41 33.24
C GLY A 47 -1.79 4.07 33.67
N ALA A 48 -1.07 2.96 33.49
CA ALA A 48 -1.55 1.63 33.91
C ALA A 48 -1.59 1.52 35.44
N ALA A 49 -2.43 0.61 35.95
CA ALA A 49 -2.57 0.36 37.36
C ALA A 49 -1.25 -0.11 37.99
N ASP A 50 -0.51 -0.97 37.31
CA ASP A 50 0.87 -1.36 37.64
C ASP A 50 1.75 -1.21 36.37
N PRO A 51 2.41 -0.06 36.19
CA PRO A 51 3.23 0.20 34.98
C PRO A 51 4.37 -0.78 34.77
N LEU A 52 4.84 -1.45 35.80
CA LEU A 52 5.91 -2.45 35.69
C LEU A 52 5.39 -3.80 35.22
N ASN A 53 4.11 -4.07 35.39
CA ASN A 53 3.43 -5.30 34.97
C ASN A 53 2.09 -4.97 34.31
N PRO A 54 2.11 -4.27 33.14
CA PRO A 54 0.87 -3.90 32.47
C PRO A 54 0.11 -5.15 31.98
N THR A 55 -1.21 -5.07 31.99
CA THR A 55 -2.07 -6.13 31.44
C THR A 55 -1.98 -6.12 29.91
N ALA A 56 -2.43 -7.22 29.29
CA ALA A 56 -2.50 -7.30 27.83
C ALA A 56 -3.39 -6.19 27.24
N ALA A 57 -4.50 -5.85 27.90
CA ALA A 57 -5.38 -4.77 27.50
C ALA A 57 -4.69 -3.39 27.59
N GLU A 58 -3.90 -3.16 28.62
CA GLU A 58 -3.13 -1.91 28.80
C GLU A 58 -2.02 -1.80 27.76
N ILE A 59 -1.36 -2.89 27.39
CA ILE A 59 -0.38 -2.94 26.30
C ILE A 59 -1.05 -2.64 24.97
N ALA A 60 -2.20 -3.26 24.69
CA ALA A 60 -2.94 -3.00 23.45
C ALA A 60 -3.40 -1.53 23.35
N ALA A 61 -3.84 -0.94 24.46
CA ALA A 61 -4.19 0.48 24.52
C ALA A 61 -2.97 1.40 24.27
N ALA A 62 -1.80 1.02 24.80
CA ALA A 62 -0.55 1.76 24.58
C ALA A 62 -0.11 1.68 23.10
N GLU A 63 -0.21 0.52 22.48
CA GLU A 63 0.06 0.33 21.06
C GLU A 63 -0.90 1.16 20.19
N ALA A 64 -2.18 1.16 20.52
CA ALA A 64 -3.18 1.97 19.82
C ALA A 64 -2.89 3.48 19.93
N ALA A 65 -2.52 3.96 21.14
CA ALA A 65 -2.14 5.35 21.34
C ALA A 65 -0.88 5.72 20.56
N ALA A 66 0.12 4.84 20.56
CA ALA A 66 1.36 5.03 19.82
C ALA A 66 1.11 5.04 18.30
N ASN A 67 0.30 4.14 17.78
CA ASN A 67 -0.06 4.09 16.36
C ASN A 67 -0.85 5.33 15.92
N ALA A 68 -1.66 5.91 16.81
CA ALA A 68 -2.39 7.15 16.55
C ALA A 68 -1.49 8.40 16.47
N ALA A 69 -0.24 8.32 16.94
CA ALA A 69 0.73 9.41 16.82
C ALA A 69 1.29 9.55 15.38
N PHE A 70 1.03 8.60 14.50
CA PHE A 70 1.42 8.68 13.09
C PHE A 70 0.74 9.88 12.41
N ASP A 71 1.55 10.65 11.67
CA ASP A 71 1.08 11.76 10.84
C ASP A 71 1.83 11.72 9.51
N PRO A 72 1.15 11.49 8.38
CA PRO A 72 1.80 11.43 7.07
C PRO A 72 2.44 12.76 6.66
N GLY A 73 2.02 13.88 7.24
CA GLY A 73 2.60 15.20 7.03
C GLY A 73 3.85 15.46 7.87
N ASP A 74 4.18 14.59 8.81
CA ASP A 74 5.34 14.74 9.69
C ASP A 74 6.29 13.54 9.53
N PRO A 75 7.41 13.70 8.79
CA PRO A 75 8.36 12.61 8.53
C PRO A 75 9.04 12.06 9.79
N THR A 76 8.98 12.76 10.93
CA THR A 76 9.54 12.26 12.19
C THR A 76 8.68 11.18 12.83
N THR A 77 7.45 10.98 12.36
CA THR A 77 6.50 9.98 12.88
C THR A 77 6.60 8.62 12.19
N TYR A 78 7.43 8.51 11.15
CA TYR A 78 7.68 7.25 10.45
C TYR A 78 9.12 7.16 9.97
N ASN A 79 9.61 5.96 9.64
CA ASN A 79 10.99 5.71 9.23
C ASN A 79 11.19 5.79 7.72
N SER A 80 10.23 5.27 6.95
CA SER A 80 10.32 5.19 5.50
C SER A 80 8.94 5.23 4.86
N SER A 81 8.87 5.64 3.61
CA SER A 81 7.63 5.59 2.82
C SER A 81 7.93 5.29 1.35
N THR A 82 6.96 4.71 0.68
CA THR A 82 7.00 4.50 -0.76
C THR A 82 5.61 4.67 -1.36
N SER A 83 5.56 5.17 -2.58
CA SER A 83 4.31 5.41 -3.30
C SER A 83 4.29 4.62 -4.61
N THR A 84 3.13 4.09 -4.96
CA THR A 84 2.88 3.34 -6.19
C THR A 84 1.57 3.81 -6.79
N ASN A 85 1.52 4.01 -8.09
CA ASN A 85 0.27 4.27 -8.78
C ASN A 85 -0.58 2.99 -8.84
N VAL A 86 -1.84 3.12 -8.49
CA VAL A 86 -2.87 2.10 -8.69
C VAL A 86 -4.00 2.71 -9.52
N TYR A 87 -4.73 1.88 -10.24
CA TYR A 87 -5.73 2.35 -11.19
C TYR A 87 -7.11 1.87 -10.78
N ASP A 88 -8.12 2.74 -10.95
CA ASP A 88 -9.52 2.39 -10.76
C ASP A 88 -10.14 1.83 -12.06
N SER A 89 -11.41 1.44 -11.99
CA SER A 89 -12.13 0.83 -13.11
C SER A 89 -12.34 1.75 -14.31
N GLN A 90 -12.20 3.07 -14.12
CA GLN A 90 -12.30 4.06 -15.17
C GLN A 90 -10.93 4.50 -15.72
N GLY A 91 -9.84 3.92 -15.21
CA GLY A 91 -8.48 4.22 -15.64
C GLY A 91 -7.86 5.45 -14.98
N ASN A 92 -8.46 5.98 -13.93
CA ASN A 92 -7.85 7.06 -13.16
C ASN A 92 -6.71 6.52 -12.32
N ALA A 93 -5.57 7.21 -12.35
CA ALA A 93 -4.44 6.89 -11.50
C ALA A 93 -4.65 7.46 -10.10
N HIS A 94 -4.34 6.65 -9.10
CA HIS A 94 -4.35 7.03 -7.69
C HIS A 94 -3.00 6.71 -7.09
N VAL A 95 -2.59 7.43 -6.05
CA VAL A 95 -1.30 7.21 -5.38
C VAL A 95 -1.54 6.44 -4.10
N LEU A 96 -1.12 5.18 -4.08
CA LEU A 96 -1.08 4.35 -2.87
C LEU A 96 0.25 4.60 -2.19
N THR A 97 0.24 5.08 -0.95
CA THR A 97 1.44 5.31 -0.16
C THR A 97 1.46 4.41 1.05
N GLN A 98 2.60 3.75 1.24
CA GLN A 98 2.88 2.92 2.40
C GLN A 98 3.90 3.65 3.26
N TYR A 99 3.61 3.74 4.56
CA TYR A 99 4.48 4.33 5.57
C TYR A 99 4.89 3.23 6.54
N PHE A 100 6.18 3.13 6.83
CA PHE A 100 6.72 2.11 7.72
C PHE A 100 7.21 2.75 9.00
N VAL A 101 6.66 2.31 10.12
CA VAL A 101 6.98 2.79 11.45
C VAL A 101 7.55 1.63 12.26
N LYS A 102 8.80 1.72 12.67
CA LYS A 102 9.39 0.70 13.55
C LYS A 102 8.76 0.81 14.93
N THR A 103 8.27 -0.30 15.46
CA THR A 103 7.60 -0.36 16.76
C THR A 103 8.38 -1.15 17.81
N GLY A 104 9.36 -1.90 17.38
CA GLY A 104 10.22 -2.71 18.23
C GLY A 104 11.23 -3.50 17.41
N ALA A 105 12.01 -4.35 18.05
CA ALA A 105 12.94 -5.24 17.36
C ALA A 105 12.18 -6.15 16.41
N ASN A 106 12.54 -6.16 15.14
CA ASN A 106 11.92 -6.96 14.08
C ASN A 106 10.43 -6.70 13.87
N GLN A 107 9.90 -5.60 14.38
CA GLN A 107 8.48 -5.27 14.31
C GLN A 107 8.25 -3.88 13.73
N TRP A 108 7.30 -3.82 12.80
CA TRP A 108 6.93 -2.60 12.09
C TRP A 108 5.41 -2.48 11.99
N GLN A 109 4.93 -1.25 11.96
CA GLN A 109 3.58 -0.90 11.56
C GLN A 109 3.62 -0.36 10.14
N MET A 110 2.88 -0.97 9.23
CA MET A 110 2.66 -0.46 7.89
C MET A 110 1.34 0.31 7.88
N ASN A 111 1.39 1.58 7.50
CA ASN A 111 0.22 2.43 7.31
C ASN A 111 0.02 2.70 5.82
N VAL A 112 -1.20 2.58 5.33
CA VAL A 112 -1.53 2.75 3.92
C VAL A 112 -2.62 3.81 3.76
N LEU A 113 -2.33 4.79 2.90
CA LEU A 113 -3.30 5.78 2.43
C LEU A 113 -3.34 5.71 0.89
N ILE A 114 -4.49 5.99 0.31
CA ILE A 114 -4.63 6.18 -1.14
C ILE A 114 -5.11 7.61 -1.37
N ASP A 115 -4.33 8.37 -2.14
CA ASP A 115 -4.54 9.81 -2.32
C ASP A 115 -4.56 10.59 -1.01
N GLY A 116 -3.82 10.11 0.00
CA GLY A 116 -3.83 10.68 1.34
C GLY A 116 -5.09 10.41 2.14
N ARG A 117 -5.95 9.52 1.69
CA ARG A 117 -7.25 9.21 2.33
C ARG A 117 -7.30 7.77 2.80
N ASN A 118 -8.18 7.49 3.76
CA ASN A 118 -8.50 6.13 4.13
C ASN A 118 -8.99 5.36 2.90
N PRO A 119 -8.47 4.18 2.59
CA PRO A 119 -8.86 3.46 1.38
C PRO A 119 -10.36 3.18 1.25
N ALA A 120 -11.08 2.93 2.34
CA ALA A 120 -12.51 2.65 2.32
C ALA A 120 -13.40 3.89 2.50
N ASP A 121 -12.84 4.96 3.07
CA ASP A 121 -13.61 6.17 3.41
C ASP A 121 -12.85 7.43 3.00
N PRO A 122 -13.16 8.00 1.82
CA PRO A 122 -12.51 9.21 1.35
C PRO A 122 -12.63 10.43 2.27
N THR A 123 -13.59 10.45 3.18
CA THR A 123 -13.76 11.55 4.15
C THR A 123 -12.77 11.47 5.32
N SER A 124 -12.12 10.32 5.49
CA SER A 124 -11.18 10.05 6.60
C SER A 124 -9.73 10.10 6.12
N THR A 125 -8.84 10.52 7.01
CA THR A 125 -7.38 10.46 6.85
C THR A 125 -6.74 9.39 7.73
N VAL A 126 -7.54 8.57 8.40
CA VAL A 126 -7.03 7.45 9.20
C VAL A 126 -6.51 6.36 8.24
N PRO A 127 -5.25 5.92 8.35
CA PRO A 127 -4.72 4.92 7.43
C PRO A 127 -5.31 3.53 7.70
N TYR A 128 -5.26 2.67 6.69
CA TYR A 128 -5.26 1.23 6.92
C TYR A 128 -3.92 0.85 7.55
N SER A 129 -3.94 -0.04 8.52
CA SER A 129 -2.74 -0.41 9.27
C SER A 129 -2.62 -1.92 9.40
N MET A 130 -1.38 -2.40 9.33
CA MET A 130 -1.02 -3.79 9.53
C MET A 130 0.31 -3.89 10.24
N GLU A 131 0.42 -4.79 11.20
CA GLU A 131 1.70 -5.16 11.79
C GLU A 131 2.46 -6.07 10.82
N VAL A 132 3.74 -5.76 10.59
CA VAL A 132 4.63 -6.50 9.72
C VAL A 132 5.88 -6.86 10.52
N GLY A 133 6.10 -8.14 10.73
CA GLY A 133 7.24 -8.66 11.48
C GLY A 133 8.27 -9.33 10.58
N PHE A 134 9.49 -9.39 11.09
CA PHE A 134 10.62 -10.05 10.43
C PHE A 134 11.21 -11.11 11.35
N THR A 135 11.77 -12.16 10.76
CA THR A 135 12.50 -13.19 11.51
C THR A 135 13.85 -12.65 11.98
N ALA A 136 14.50 -13.36 12.88
CA ALA A 136 15.84 -13.01 13.34
C ALA A 136 16.89 -12.99 12.22
N SER A 137 16.64 -13.68 11.11
CA SER A 137 17.50 -13.66 9.91
C SER A 137 17.14 -12.55 8.91
N GLY A 138 16.17 -11.69 9.23
CA GLY A 138 15.81 -10.55 8.40
C GLY A 138 14.84 -10.87 7.27
N GLN A 139 14.18 -12.01 7.29
CA GLN A 139 13.15 -12.38 6.32
C GLN A 139 11.78 -11.97 6.83
N LEU A 140 10.86 -11.64 5.91
CA LEU A 140 9.47 -11.38 6.28
C LEU A 140 8.90 -12.61 7.04
N ASP A 141 8.36 -12.37 8.23
CA ASP A 141 7.66 -13.38 8.99
C ASP A 141 6.17 -13.35 8.62
N THR A 142 5.76 -14.26 7.73
CA THR A 142 4.37 -14.31 7.28
C THR A 142 3.39 -14.65 8.39
N SER A 143 3.84 -15.31 9.46
CA SER A 143 3.00 -15.60 10.64
C SER A 143 2.69 -14.36 11.47
N SER A 144 3.40 -13.25 11.27
CA SER A 144 3.12 -11.97 11.93
C SER A 144 1.93 -11.24 11.33
N LEU A 145 1.54 -11.58 10.10
CA LEU A 145 0.46 -10.92 9.38
C LEU A 145 -0.89 -11.44 9.89
N VAL A 146 -1.73 -10.52 10.38
CA VAL A 146 -3.04 -10.83 10.97
C VAL A 146 -4.13 -10.13 10.18
N SER A 147 -5.18 -10.89 9.83
CA SER A 147 -6.35 -10.33 9.14
C SER A 147 -7.09 -9.34 10.04
N SER A 148 -7.62 -8.30 9.39
CA SER A 148 -8.46 -7.25 9.98
C SER A 148 -9.53 -6.87 8.96
N PRO A 149 -10.48 -5.97 9.30
CA PRO A 149 -11.39 -5.44 8.29
C PRO A 149 -10.68 -4.76 7.10
N SER A 150 -9.49 -4.21 7.31
CA SER A 150 -8.70 -3.54 6.27
C SER A 150 -7.97 -4.50 5.34
N PHE A 151 -7.48 -5.60 5.88
CA PHE A 151 -6.63 -6.56 5.17
C PHE A 151 -7.03 -7.99 5.48
N THR A 152 -7.18 -8.80 4.44
CA THR A 152 -7.41 -10.25 4.59
C THR A 152 -6.15 -11.01 4.23
N VAL A 153 -5.56 -11.71 5.19
CA VAL A 153 -4.34 -12.50 4.99
C VAL A 153 -4.71 -13.89 4.50
N ASP A 154 -4.06 -14.36 3.43
CA ASP A 154 -4.25 -15.70 2.90
C ASP A 154 -3.29 -16.73 3.53
N ALA A 155 -3.48 -18.01 3.20
CA ALA A 155 -2.65 -19.10 3.71
C ALA A 155 -1.19 -19.05 3.23
N ASN A 156 -0.91 -18.29 2.16
CA ASN A 156 0.42 -18.17 1.57
C ASN A 156 1.20 -16.94 2.07
N GLY A 157 0.64 -16.15 3.00
CA GLY A 157 1.28 -14.96 3.54
C GLY A 157 1.18 -13.73 2.63
N ARG A 158 0.29 -13.74 1.65
CA ARG A 158 -0.14 -12.55 0.92
C ARG A 158 -1.36 -11.98 1.60
N PHE A 159 -1.70 -10.73 1.32
CA PHE A 159 -2.88 -10.12 1.92
C PHE A 159 -3.60 -9.23 0.92
N THR A 160 -4.92 -9.15 1.09
CA THR A 160 -5.79 -8.34 0.24
C THR A 160 -6.15 -7.05 0.97
N LEU A 161 -5.87 -5.90 0.33
CA LEU A 161 -6.39 -4.61 0.75
C LEU A 161 -7.87 -4.56 0.36
N ASN A 162 -8.74 -4.43 1.37
CA ASN A 162 -10.19 -4.53 1.19
C ASN A 162 -10.85 -3.17 0.95
N ASP A 163 -11.97 -3.19 0.22
CA ASP A 163 -12.96 -2.13 0.20
C ASP A 163 -12.46 -0.76 -0.27
N TRP A 164 -11.48 -0.72 -1.16
CA TRP A 164 -11.01 0.55 -1.70
C TRP A 164 -12.11 1.27 -2.47
N VAL A 165 -12.39 2.51 -2.07
CA VAL A 165 -13.28 3.45 -2.75
C VAL A 165 -12.42 4.53 -3.41
N PRO A 166 -12.28 4.53 -4.75
CA PRO A 166 -11.52 5.55 -5.45
C PRO A 166 -12.06 6.94 -5.17
N ALA A 167 -11.18 7.84 -4.76
CA ALA A 167 -11.54 9.15 -4.24
C ALA A 167 -11.27 10.27 -5.24
N ALA A 168 -12.01 11.36 -5.09
CA ALA A 168 -11.74 12.63 -5.76
C ALA A 168 -11.99 13.79 -4.79
N SER A 169 -11.21 14.86 -4.96
CA SER A 169 -11.42 16.14 -4.29
C SER A 169 -12.29 17.05 -5.15
N ASP A 170 -13.13 17.86 -4.51
CA ASP A 170 -13.89 18.91 -5.19
C ASP A 170 -13.05 20.15 -5.56
N GLY A 171 -11.77 20.19 -5.14
CA GLY A 171 -10.87 21.33 -5.37
C GLY A 171 -11.16 22.55 -4.51
N GLY A 172 -12.06 22.44 -3.54
CA GLY A 172 -12.40 23.52 -2.61
C GLY A 172 -11.31 23.82 -1.59
N THR A 173 -11.55 24.83 -0.77
CA THR A 173 -10.64 25.25 0.32
C THR A 173 -11.43 25.37 1.64
N PRO A 174 -11.34 24.39 2.54
CA PRO A 174 -10.62 23.12 2.40
C PRO A 174 -11.28 22.17 1.38
N PRO A 175 -10.53 21.24 0.77
CA PRO A 175 -11.10 20.30 -0.17
C PRO A 175 -12.04 19.31 0.52
N VAL A 176 -13.14 18.98 -0.13
CA VAL A 176 -14.05 17.90 0.28
C VAL A 176 -13.78 16.70 -0.60
N TRP A 177 -13.54 15.56 0.02
CA TRP A 177 -13.26 14.29 -0.65
C TRP A 177 -14.47 13.38 -0.62
N SER A 178 -14.70 12.69 -1.74
CA SER A 178 -15.78 11.71 -1.89
C SER A 178 -15.36 10.65 -2.92
N GLY A 179 -16.16 9.60 -3.10
CA GLY A 179 -15.94 8.64 -4.18
C GLY A 179 -16.02 9.33 -5.54
N ASN A 180 -15.17 8.93 -6.48
CA ASN A 180 -15.09 9.56 -7.80
C ASN A 180 -16.07 8.97 -8.82
N GLY A 181 -16.87 7.98 -8.43
CA GLY A 181 -17.84 7.32 -9.31
C GLY A 181 -17.31 6.04 -9.98
N ALA A 182 -16.02 5.75 -9.90
CA ALA A 182 -15.48 4.46 -10.32
C ALA A 182 -15.95 3.35 -9.36
N ASP A 183 -15.90 2.08 -9.82
CA ASP A 183 -16.29 0.95 -9.00
C ASP A 183 -15.46 0.90 -7.71
N ALA A 184 -16.14 0.66 -6.59
CA ALA A 184 -15.46 0.26 -5.38
C ALA A 184 -14.78 -1.09 -5.63
N ASN A 185 -13.52 -1.24 -5.21
CA ASN A 185 -12.75 -2.45 -5.46
C ASN A 185 -13.18 -3.57 -4.51
N ALA A 186 -14.31 -4.20 -4.81
CA ALA A 186 -14.92 -5.25 -3.99
C ALA A 186 -14.06 -6.52 -3.91
N THR A 187 -13.23 -6.78 -4.91
CA THR A 187 -12.31 -7.93 -4.90
C THR A 187 -11.00 -7.61 -4.17
N GLY A 188 -10.74 -6.35 -3.91
CA GLY A 188 -9.55 -5.88 -3.26
C GLY A 188 -8.30 -5.89 -4.14
N ILE A 189 -7.18 -5.46 -3.55
CA ILE A 189 -5.86 -5.52 -4.17
C ILE A 189 -5.04 -6.55 -3.41
N LEU A 190 -4.63 -7.63 -4.09
CA LEU A 190 -3.78 -8.66 -3.52
C LEU A 190 -2.33 -8.17 -3.48
N VAL A 191 -1.78 -8.05 -2.28
CA VAL A 191 -0.44 -7.55 -2.03
C VAL A 191 0.49 -8.70 -1.66
N ASP A 192 1.64 -8.75 -2.29
CA ASP A 192 2.70 -9.72 -2.02
C ASP A 192 3.97 -9.00 -1.60
N LEU A 193 4.35 -9.12 -0.32
CA LEU A 193 5.56 -8.56 0.26
C LEU A 193 6.56 -9.65 0.68
N ARG A 194 6.31 -10.92 0.35
CA ARG A 194 7.01 -12.07 0.95
C ARG A 194 8.53 -12.09 0.74
N SER A 195 9.03 -11.46 -0.33
CA SER A 195 10.47 -11.39 -0.59
C SER A 195 11.16 -10.20 0.07
N SER A 196 10.42 -9.38 0.82
CA SER A 196 10.97 -8.22 1.52
C SER A 196 11.86 -8.64 2.68
N THR A 197 12.80 -7.77 3.03
CA THR A 197 13.83 -8.04 4.03
C THR A 197 13.95 -6.90 5.04
N GLN A 198 14.56 -7.21 6.18
CA GLN A 198 15.01 -6.23 7.16
C GLN A 198 16.52 -6.43 7.41
N PHE A 199 17.34 -5.85 6.56
CA PHE A 199 18.79 -5.90 6.69
C PHE A 199 19.35 -4.53 7.10
N SER A 200 20.60 -4.51 7.57
CA SER A 200 21.32 -3.29 7.97
C SER A 200 21.80 -2.49 6.74
N SER A 201 20.90 -2.19 5.85
CA SER A 201 21.11 -1.30 4.71
C SER A 201 19.93 -0.35 4.58
N SER A 202 20.12 0.75 3.86
CA SER A 202 19.08 1.76 3.67
C SER A 202 17.79 1.18 3.12
N PHE A 203 16.68 1.82 3.46
CA PHE A 203 15.41 1.54 2.82
C PHE A 203 15.55 1.62 1.31
N ALA A 204 15.08 0.60 0.62
CA ALA A 204 15.07 0.53 -0.83
C ALA A 204 13.89 -0.31 -1.31
N VAL A 205 13.28 0.11 -2.41
CA VAL A 205 12.31 -0.70 -3.14
C VAL A 205 13.06 -1.36 -4.30
N ASN A 206 13.32 -2.66 -4.19
CA ASN A 206 14.10 -3.41 -5.16
C ASN A 206 13.28 -3.80 -6.39
N SER A 207 11.98 -4.03 -6.21
CA SER A 207 11.04 -4.27 -7.29
C SER A 207 9.64 -3.88 -6.87
N VAL A 208 8.86 -3.41 -7.83
CA VAL A 208 7.43 -3.12 -7.68
C VAL A 208 6.74 -3.37 -9.00
N SER A 209 5.61 -4.07 -8.97
CA SER A 209 4.75 -4.26 -10.12
C SER A 209 3.29 -4.30 -9.70
N GLN A 210 2.43 -3.81 -10.55
CA GLN A 210 0.98 -3.89 -10.40
C GLN A 210 0.35 -4.12 -11.78
N ASP A 211 -0.87 -4.63 -11.83
CA ASP A 211 -1.49 -5.12 -13.06
C ASP A 211 -2.52 -4.17 -13.69
N GLY A 212 -2.78 -3.02 -13.06
CA GLY A 212 -3.72 -2.03 -13.58
C GLY A 212 -3.09 -1.09 -14.61
N TYR A 213 -3.93 -0.50 -15.45
CA TYR A 213 -3.51 0.51 -16.40
C TYR A 213 -4.67 1.43 -16.79
N THR A 214 -4.30 2.62 -17.28
CA THR A 214 -5.26 3.58 -17.81
C THR A 214 -5.71 3.22 -19.22
N THR A 215 -6.68 3.96 -19.75
CA THR A 215 -7.09 3.86 -21.15
C THR A 215 -5.90 4.13 -22.07
N GLY A 216 -5.66 3.21 -23.02
CA GLY A 216 -4.64 3.37 -24.05
C GLY A 216 -5.26 3.53 -25.43
N GLN A 217 -4.56 4.23 -26.31
CA GLN A 217 -4.92 4.36 -27.71
C GLN A 217 -3.77 3.86 -28.56
N LEU A 218 -4.09 3.15 -29.68
CA LEU A 218 -3.09 2.66 -30.59
C LEU A 218 -2.30 3.84 -31.17
N SER A 219 -0.98 3.90 -30.89
CA SER A 219 -0.09 4.97 -31.34
C SER A 219 0.79 4.56 -32.51
N GLY A 220 0.90 3.27 -32.82
CA GLY A 220 1.69 2.77 -33.93
C GLY A 220 1.78 1.25 -33.95
N LEU A 221 2.46 0.76 -34.97
CA LEU A 221 2.77 -0.65 -35.16
C LEU A 221 4.27 -0.83 -35.37
N GLU A 222 4.79 -1.92 -34.85
CA GLU A 222 6.17 -2.35 -35.11
C GLU A 222 6.15 -3.77 -35.65
N ILE A 223 7.04 -4.02 -36.60
CA ILE A 223 7.24 -5.36 -37.17
C ILE A 223 8.68 -5.75 -36.86
N ASP A 224 8.88 -6.86 -36.17
CA ASP A 224 10.21 -7.38 -35.89
C ASP A 224 10.83 -8.13 -37.08
N ASP A 225 12.08 -8.56 -36.94
CA ASP A 225 12.83 -9.26 -37.98
C ASP A 225 12.24 -10.62 -38.33
N THR A 226 11.35 -11.15 -37.50
CA THR A 226 10.66 -12.42 -37.73
C THR A 226 9.26 -12.26 -38.33
N GLY A 227 8.83 -11.01 -38.60
CA GLY A 227 7.53 -10.69 -39.17
C GLY A 227 6.40 -10.59 -38.15
N VAL A 228 6.72 -10.57 -36.85
CA VAL A 228 5.72 -10.37 -35.80
C VAL A 228 5.35 -8.90 -35.69
N ILE A 229 4.04 -8.61 -35.64
CA ILE A 229 3.49 -7.25 -35.54
C ILE A 229 3.21 -6.96 -34.09
N PHE A 230 3.76 -5.83 -33.60
CA PHE A 230 3.49 -5.32 -32.25
C PHE A 230 2.61 -4.07 -32.33
N ALA A 231 1.56 -4.03 -31.52
CA ALA A 231 0.74 -2.84 -31.32
C ALA A 231 1.26 -2.04 -30.14
N ARG A 232 1.42 -0.72 -30.31
CA ARG A 232 1.84 0.21 -29.25
C ARG A 232 0.68 1.07 -28.84
N PHE A 233 0.47 1.20 -27.53
CA PHE A 233 -0.57 2.03 -26.92
C PHE A 233 0.07 3.13 -26.05
N VAL A 234 -0.62 4.23 -25.91
CA VAL A 234 -0.27 5.37 -25.04
C VAL A 234 -1.31 5.59 -23.98
#